data_b104f2e1f601260524894155ba784c7b
#
_entry.id   b104f2e1f601260524894155ba784c7b
#
_cell.length_a   1.000
_cell.length_b   1.000
_cell.length_c   1.000
_cell.angle_alpha   90.00
_cell.angle_beta   90.00
_cell.angle_gamma   90.00
#
_symmetry.space_group_name_H-M   'P 1'
#
loop_
_entity.id
_entity.type
_entity.pdbx_description
1 polymer ?
#
loop_
_entity_poly.entity_id
_entity_poly.type
_entity_poly.pdbx_seq_one_letter_code
_entity_poly.pdbx_strand_id
1 'polypeptide(L)'
;MSINPLQDKPISVTVNTTPNEHALKFSVNKKILDSGYKTFNSMEEAKDFPVAAKIFENADVVSIFIMAEADGGFISVTKKTEANWNDLKDEIVAGIKAVL
;
A
#
# COMPACT_ATOMS: atom_id res chain seq x y z
N MET A 1 -22.58 0.94 -24.54
CA MET A 1 -22.34 0.46 -23.19
C MET A 1 -22.23 1.65 -22.22
N SER A 2 -22.93 1.55 -21.13
CA SER A 2 -22.92 2.61 -20.14
C SER A 2 -21.80 2.36 -19.13
N ILE A 3 -20.94 3.34 -18.96
CA ILE A 3 -19.88 3.29 -17.96
C ILE A 3 -20.30 4.14 -16.78
N ASN A 4 -20.28 3.56 -15.60
CA ASN A 4 -20.56 4.30 -14.38
C ASN A 4 -19.25 4.89 -13.85
N PRO A 5 -19.06 6.22 -13.92
CA PRO A 5 -17.80 6.84 -13.49
C PRO A 5 -17.44 6.55 -12.04
N LEU A 6 -18.44 6.33 -11.18
CA LEU A 6 -18.18 6.04 -9.77
C LEU A 6 -17.61 4.63 -9.58
N GLN A 7 -17.99 3.69 -10.45
CA GLN A 7 -17.49 2.32 -10.39
C GLN A 7 -16.16 2.17 -11.13
N ASP A 8 -15.95 2.99 -12.14
CA ASP A 8 -14.77 2.90 -12.99
C ASP A 8 -13.71 3.93 -12.62
N LYS A 9 -13.84 4.52 -11.43
CA LYS A 9 -12.86 5.47 -10.92
C LYS A 9 -11.49 4.81 -10.82
N PRO A 10 -10.47 5.40 -11.46
CA PRO A 10 -9.12 4.82 -11.40
C PRO A 10 -8.56 4.86 -9.98
N ILE A 11 -7.75 3.86 -9.68
CA ILE A 11 -7.06 3.83 -8.40
C ILE A 11 -6.03 4.94 -8.38
N SER A 12 -6.11 5.76 -7.35
CA SER A 12 -5.17 6.85 -7.13
C SER A 12 -4.38 6.58 -5.85
N VAL A 13 -3.06 6.68 -5.95
CA VAL A 13 -2.17 6.48 -4.81
C VAL A 13 -1.38 7.75 -4.60
N THR A 14 -1.52 8.34 -3.41
CA THR A 14 -0.78 9.55 -3.03
C THR A 14 0.30 9.16 -2.04
N VAL A 15 1.54 9.54 -2.32
CA VAL A 15 2.69 9.18 -1.48
C VAL A 15 3.04 10.37 -0.60
N ASN A 16 3.10 10.13 0.71
CA ASN A 16 3.44 11.16 1.70
C ASN A 16 4.57 10.68 2.59
N THR A 17 5.41 11.61 3.02
CA THR A 17 6.46 11.32 3.98
C THR A 17 5.85 11.14 5.38
N THR A 18 6.60 10.49 6.27
CA THR A 18 6.21 10.29 7.65
C THR A 18 7.35 10.79 8.56
N PRO A 19 7.11 10.91 9.87
CA PRO A 19 8.20 11.25 10.79
C PRO A 19 9.36 10.27 10.75
N ASN A 20 9.14 9.04 10.29
CA ASN A 20 10.18 8.04 10.13
C ASN A 20 10.67 8.07 8.68
N GLU A 21 11.93 8.42 8.46
CA GLU A 21 12.50 8.48 7.10
C GLU A 21 12.54 7.14 6.38
N HIS A 22 12.39 6.04 7.11
CA HIS A 22 12.37 4.69 6.55
C HIS A 22 10.95 4.23 6.20
N ALA A 23 9.95 5.06 6.41
CA ALA A 23 8.56 4.73 6.13
C ALA A 23 7.90 5.80 5.25
N LEU A 24 7.09 5.35 4.30
CA LEU A 24 6.24 6.23 3.50
C LEU A 24 4.79 5.80 3.65
N LYS A 25 3.90 6.76 3.54
CA LYS A 25 2.46 6.54 3.61
C LYS A 25 1.87 6.62 2.22
N PHE A 26 1.23 5.54 1.79
CA PHE A 26 0.58 5.44 0.48
C PHE A 26 -0.93 5.50 0.69
N SER A 27 -1.51 6.66 0.42
CA SER A 27 -2.96 6.87 0.57
C SER A 27 -3.67 6.43 -0.70
N VAL A 28 -4.73 5.63 -0.54
CA VAL A 28 -5.45 5.03 -1.66
C VAL A 28 -6.92 5.45 -1.61
N ASN A 29 -7.49 5.75 -2.77
CA ASN A 29 -8.87 6.17 -2.89
C ASN A 29 -9.86 5.03 -3.03
N LYS A 30 -9.44 3.80 -2.72
CA LYS A 30 -10.28 2.62 -2.77
C LYS A 30 -10.18 1.89 -1.44
N LYS A 31 -11.29 1.29 -0.99
CA LYS A 31 -11.32 0.55 0.26
C LYS A 31 -10.34 -0.62 0.19
N ILE A 32 -9.42 -0.66 1.15
CA ILE A 32 -8.42 -1.72 1.26
C ILE A 32 -8.84 -2.69 2.36
N LEU A 33 -9.49 -2.19 3.39
CA LEU A 33 -9.85 -2.92 4.59
C LEU A 33 -11.23 -2.44 5.03
N ASP A 34 -12.08 -3.33 5.52
CA ASP A 34 -13.45 -2.95 5.92
C ASP A 34 -13.47 -1.99 7.09
N SER A 35 -12.62 -2.20 8.08
CA SER A 35 -12.52 -1.32 9.24
C SER A 35 -11.25 -1.65 10.00
N GLY A 36 -10.83 -0.71 10.86
CA GLY A 36 -9.69 -0.92 11.74
C GLY A 36 -8.36 -0.86 11.01
N TYR A 37 -7.45 -1.70 11.43
CA TYR A 37 -6.10 -1.73 10.87
C TYR A 37 -5.52 -3.14 10.91
N LYS A 38 -4.46 -3.34 10.12
CA LYS A 38 -3.69 -4.59 10.14
C LYS A 38 -2.21 -4.28 9.99
N THR A 39 -1.37 -5.07 10.66
CA THR A 39 0.08 -4.95 10.57
C THR A 39 0.64 -6.27 10.07
N PHE A 40 1.61 -6.19 9.15
CA PHE A 40 2.30 -7.34 8.59
C PHE A 40 3.80 -7.13 8.70
N ASN A 41 4.50 -8.08 9.30
CA ASN A 41 5.95 -7.98 9.50
C ASN A 41 6.74 -8.95 8.63
N SER A 42 6.06 -9.72 7.77
CA SER A 42 6.71 -10.67 6.89
C SER A 42 5.77 -11.09 5.77
N MET A 43 6.32 -11.67 4.72
CA MET A 43 5.51 -12.25 3.64
C MET A 43 4.60 -13.35 4.19
N GLU A 44 5.09 -14.12 5.16
CA GLU A 44 4.30 -15.19 5.76
C GLU A 44 3.02 -14.64 6.39
N GLU A 45 3.10 -13.52 7.08
CA GLU A 45 1.92 -12.89 7.67
C GLU A 45 1.00 -12.28 6.62
N ALA A 46 1.55 -11.85 5.50
CA ALA A 46 0.82 -11.13 4.45
C ALA A 46 0.24 -12.02 3.36
N LYS A 47 0.57 -13.30 3.35
CA LYS A 47 0.27 -14.19 2.21
C LYS A 47 -1.21 -14.26 1.84
N ASP A 48 -2.10 -14.09 2.81
CA ASP A 48 -3.54 -14.13 2.57
C ASP A 48 -4.17 -12.76 2.31
N PHE A 49 -3.36 -11.71 2.28
CA PHE A 49 -3.81 -10.35 2.05
C PHE A 49 -3.14 -9.83 0.77
N PRO A 50 -3.82 -9.89 -0.40
CA PRO A 50 -3.19 -9.69 -1.70
C PRO A 50 -2.33 -8.44 -1.86
N VAL A 51 -2.78 -7.28 -1.39
CA VAL A 51 -2.00 -6.06 -1.56
C VAL A 51 -0.74 -6.09 -0.71
N ALA A 52 -0.82 -6.60 0.52
CA ALA A 52 0.35 -6.72 1.39
C ALA A 52 1.34 -7.75 0.83
N ALA A 53 0.83 -8.89 0.37
CA ALA A 53 1.67 -9.91 -0.24
C ALA A 53 2.41 -9.35 -1.47
N LYS A 54 1.71 -8.56 -2.28
CA LYS A 54 2.31 -7.96 -3.47
C LYS A 54 3.45 -7.01 -3.10
N ILE A 55 3.26 -6.19 -2.08
CA ILE A 55 4.29 -5.26 -1.64
C ILE A 55 5.49 -6.00 -1.07
N PHE A 56 5.26 -7.09 -0.31
CA PHE A 56 6.35 -7.89 0.25
C PHE A 56 7.14 -8.66 -0.79
N GLU A 57 6.69 -8.73 -2.05
CA GLU A 57 7.53 -9.30 -3.12
C GLU A 57 8.82 -8.53 -3.29
N ASN A 58 8.84 -7.27 -2.85
CA ASN A 58 10.08 -6.51 -2.83
C ASN A 58 10.86 -6.86 -1.56
N ALA A 59 12.06 -7.38 -1.72
CA ALA A 59 12.89 -7.86 -0.62
C ALA A 59 13.31 -6.75 0.36
N ASP A 60 13.22 -5.49 -0.04
CA ASP A 60 13.62 -4.36 0.80
C ASP A 60 12.50 -3.86 1.71
N VAL A 61 11.31 -4.45 1.63
CA VAL A 61 10.21 -4.09 2.51
C VAL A 61 10.33 -4.87 3.82
N VAL A 62 10.26 -4.15 4.94
CA VAL A 62 10.42 -4.71 6.28
C VAL A 62 9.06 -4.96 6.93
N SER A 63 8.16 -3.99 6.83
CA SER A 63 6.84 -4.11 7.45
C SER A 63 5.81 -3.25 6.72
N ILE A 64 4.54 -3.59 6.91
CA ILE A 64 3.41 -2.90 6.31
C ILE A 64 2.35 -2.69 7.38
N PHE A 65 1.79 -1.48 7.42
CA PHE A 65 0.66 -1.14 8.27
C PHE A 65 -0.46 -0.60 7.40
N ILE A 66 -1.64 -1.18 7.49
CA ILE A 66 -2.80 -0.77 6.69
C ILE A 66 -3.90 -0.26 7.62
N MET A 67 -4.41 0.93 7.32
CA MET A 67 -5.47 1.56 8.10
C MET A 67 -6.66 1.85 7.20
N ALA A 68 -7.86 1.46 7.66
CA ALA A 68 -9.10 1.80 6.96
C ALA A 68 -9.47 3.25 7.23
N GLU A 69 -10.00 3.92 6.20
CA GLU A 69 -10.51 5.29 6.30
C GLU A 69 -11.86 5.35 5.63
N ALA A 70 -12.61 6.44 5.84
CA ALA A 70 -13.97 6.58 5.32
C ALA A 70 -14.05 6.43 3.80
N ASP A 71 -13.10 7.03 3.08
CA ASP A 71 -13.13 7.07 1.61
C ASP A 71 -11.98 6.29 0.98
N GLY A 72 -11.46 5.29 1.67
CA GLY A 72 -10.36 4.50 1.15
C GLY A 72 -9.53 3.93 2.29
N GLY A 73 -8.25 4.26 2.29
CA GLY A 73 -7.35 3.82 3.35
C GLY A 73 -5.92 4.22 3.02
N PHE A 74 -5.00 3.87 3.89
CA PHE A 74 -3.60 4.09 3.58
C PHE A 74 -2.77 2.87 3.96
N ILE A 75 -1.64 2.75 3.29
CA ILE A 75 -0.66 1.69 3.51
C ILE A 75 0.65 2.37 3.89
N SER A 76 1.12 2.13 5.10
CA SER A 76 2.42 2.63 5.54
C SER A 76 3.43 1.52 5.33
N VAL A 77 4.47 1.79 4.56
CA VAL A 77 5.49 0.79 4.23
C VAL A 77 6.82 1.22 4.83
N THR A 78 7.44 0.31 5.57
CA THR A 78 8.77 0.53 6.15
C THR A 78 9.78 -0.28 5.36
N LYS A 79 10.84 0.37 4.91
CA LYS A 79 11.90 -0.26 4.13
C LYS A 79 13.12 -0.53 5.00
N LYS A 80 14.03 -1.34 4.49
CA LYS A 80 15.37 -1.52 5.10
C LYS A 80 16.10 -0.18 5.09
N THR A 81 16.93 0.04 6.08
CA THR A 81 17.67 1.30 6.23
C THR A 81 18.56 1.61 5.02
N GLU A 82 19.17 0.60 4.43
CA GLU A 82 20.06 0.76 3.29
C GLU A 82 19.35 0.88 1.95
N ALA A 83 18.03 0.64 1.91
CA ALA A 83 17.27 0.74 0.66
C ALA A 83 16.96 2.20 0.33
N ASN A 84 16.66 2.45 -0.95
CA ASN A 84 16.40 3.80 -1.44
C ASN A 84 14.95 3.92 -1.92
N TRP A 85 14.21 4.88 -1.38
CA TRP A 85 12.82 5.11 -1.80
C TRP A 85 12.66 5.42 -3.28
N ASN A 86 13.66 6.04 -3.89
CA ASN A 86 13.59 6.33 -5.33
C ASN A 86 13.46 5.06 -6.16
N ASP A 87 14.00 3.94 -5.66
CA ASP A 87 13.92 2.66 -6.35
C ASP A 87 12.66 1.89 -5.99
N LEU A 88 12.11 2.12 -4.80
CA LEU A 88 10.99 1.33 -4.27
C LEU A 88 9.63 1.96 -4.51
N LYS A 89 9.56 3.28 -4.45
CA LYS A 89 8.30 4.01 -4.44
C LYS A 89 7.40 3.66 -5.62
N ASP A 90 7.94 3.73 -6.82
CA ASP A 90 7.16 3.49 -8.03
C ASP A 90 6.73 2.03 -8.14
N GLU A 91 7.58 1.12 -7.70
CA GLU A 91 7.26 -0.31 -7.71
C GLU A 91 6.11 -0.61 -6.75
N ILE A 92 6.14 0.00 -5.56
CA ILE A 92 5.07 -0.18 -4.57
C ILE A 92 3.76 0.39 -5.10
N VAL A 93 3.79 1.59 -5.68
CA VAL A 93 2.58 2.21 -6.26
C VAL A 93 2.01 1.32 -7.35
N ALA A 94 2.86 0.81 -8.24
CA ALA A 94 2.42 -0.07 -9.33
C ALA A 94 1.81 -1.36 -8.78
N GLY A 95 2.42 -1.93 -7.73
CA GLY A 95 1.91 -3.13 -7.09
C GLY A 95 0.54 -2.91 -6.46
N ILE A 96 0.35 -1.80 -5.78
CA ILE A 96 -0.95 -1.45 -5.18
C ILE A 96 -2.01 -1.34 -6.26
N LYS A 97 -1.72 -0.62 -7.34
CA LYS A 97 -2.67 -0.45 -8.44
C LYS A 97 -3.00 -1.75 -9.14
N ALA A 98 -2.03 -2.66 -9.26
CA ALA A 98 -2.23 -3.94 -9.93
C ALA A 98 -3.17 -4.86 -9.13
N VAL A 99 -3.17 -4.75 -7.81
CA VAL A 99 -3.98 -5.62 -6.95
C VAL A 99 -5.36 -5.03 -6.68
N LEU A 100 -5.45 -3.74 -6.53
CA LEU A 100 -6.72 -3.07 -6.24
C LEU A 100 -7.44 -2.67 -7.52
#